data_68cc8d5c9d02ad8e8f59a9dfd141b8d5
#
_entry.id   68cc8d5c9d02ad8e8f59a9dfd141b8d5
#
_cell.length_a   1.000
_cell.length_b   1.000
_cell.length_c   1.000
_cell.angle_alpha   90.00
_cell.angle_beta   90.00
_cell.angle_gamma   90.00
#
_symmetry.space_group_name_H-M   'P 1'
#
loop_
_entity.id
_entity.type
_entity.pdbx_description
1 polymer ?
#
loop_
_entity_poly.entity_id
_entity_poly.type
_entity_poly.pdbx_seq_one_letter_code
_entity_poly.pdbx_strand_id
1 'polypeptide(L)'
;MNIQTIARAACTAMAFAIAVPAAAHGAAETVTPNFQHAIPNIPGKSLTAVVVDYAPGAASSAHRHAGSAFIYAYVVSGEIESQVDDGPKRVYHAGESFFEEPGAVHRTSRNASETTPAKLLAVFVADTNDKVLTTPIK
;
A
#
# COMPACT_ATOMS: atom_id res chain seq x y z
N MET A 1 80.50 -8.93 -15.15
CA MET A 1 79.49 -7.89 -15.38
C MET A 1 78.11 -8.60 -15.40
N ASN A 2 77.39 -8.61 -14.25
CA ASN A 2 76.16 -9.37 -14.05
C ASN A 2 74.97 -8.46 -14.28
N ILE A 3 74.18 -8.80 -15.28
CA ILE A 3 72.93 -8.11 -15.55
C ILE A 3 71.81 -8.91 -14.84
N GLN A 4 71.25 -8.42 -13.77
CA GLN A 4 70.09 -9.00 -13.08
C GLN A 4 68.83 -8.52 -13.77
N THR A 5 68.10 -9.47 -14.35
CA THR A 5 66.78 -9.24 -14.95
C THR A 5 65.73 -9.27 -13.84
N ILE A 6 65.09 -8.10 -13.55
CA ILE A 6 64.00 -8.02 -12.59
C ILE A 6 62.70 -8.36 -13.32
N ALA A 7 62.13 -9.53 -13.01
CA ALA A 7 60.78 -9.91 -13.44
C ALA A 7 59.71 -9.17 -12.57
N ARG A 8 58.98 -8.27 -13.21
CA ARG A 8 57.79 -7.66 -12.58
C ARG A 8 56.58 -8.58 -12.71
N ALA A 9 56.16 -9.15 -11.61
CA ALA A 9 54.89 -9.87 -11.54
C ALA A 9 53.74 -8.84 -11.47
N ALA A 10 52.91 -8.82 -12.51
CA ALA A 10 51.67 -8.04 -12.49
C ALA A 10 50.56 -8.87 -11.83
N CYS A 11 50.20 -8.50 -10.62
CA CYS A 11 49.00 -9.04 -9.93
C CYS A 11 47.76 -8.38 -10.52
N THR A 12 47.04 -9.08 -11.37
CA THR A 12 45.72 -8.66 -11.85
C THR A 12 44.70 -9.01 -10.80
N ALA A 13 44.22 -8.01 -10.02
CA ALA A 13 43.13 -8.20 -9.11
C ALA A 13 41.79 -8.29 -9.90
N MET A 14 41.25 -9.49 -10.00
CA MET A 14 39.91 -9.71 -10.50
C MET A 14 38.90 -9.27 -9.43
N ALA A 15 38.24 -8.12 -9.63
CA ALA A 15 37.10 -7.70 -8.82
C ALA A 15 35.86 -8.50 -9.23
N PHE A 16 35.49 -9.47 -8.41
CA PHE A 16 34.18 -10.13 -8.53
C PHE A 16 33.09 -9.15 -8.07
N ALA A 17 32.34 -8.58 -9.02
CA ALA A 17 31.10 -7.89 -8.71
C ALA A 17 30.04 -8.93 -8.36
N ILE A 18 29.75 -9.07 -7.07
CA ILE A 18 28.60 -9.84 -6.59
C ILE A 18 27.36 -9.01 -6.88
N ALA A 19 26.64 -9.34 -7.96
CA ALA A 19 25.29 -8.83 -8.19
C ALA A 19 24.37 -9.44 -7.12
N VAL A 20 24.05 -8.68 -6.07
CA VAL A 20 22.99 -9.02 -5.13
C VAL A 20 21.67 -8.87 -5.88
N PRO A 21 20.85 -9.92 -6.07
CA PRO A 21 19.53 -9.75 -6.62
C PRO A 21 18.77 -8.85 -5.67
N ALA A 22 18.32 -7.66 -6.12
CA ALA A 22 17.35 -6.87 -5.43
C ALA A 22 16.07 -7.71 -5.40
N ALA A 23 15.78 -8.34 -4.25
CA ALA A 23 14.48 -8.90 -4.01
C ALA A 23 13.49 -7.73 -4.06
N ALA A 24 12.70 -7.66 -5.13
CA ALA A 24 11.54 -6.80 -5.20
C ALA A 24 10.50 -7.33 -4.20
N HIS A 25 10.72 -7.05 -2.92
CA HIS A 25 9.64 -7.05 -1.94
C HIS A 25 8.80 -5.84 -2.34
N GLY A 26 7.61 -6.09 -2.90
CA GLY A 26 6.65 -5.02 -3.08
C GLY A 26 6.54 -4.28 -1.77
N ALA A 27 6.84 -2.97 -1.78
CA ALA A 27 6.73 -2.16 -0.59
C ALA A 27 5.30 -2.31 -0.07
N ALA A 28 5.15 -2.69 1.20
CA ALA A 28 3.86 -2.83 1.84
C ALA A 28 3.36 -1.44 2.26
N GLU A 29 2.05 -1.28 2.29
CA GLU A 29 1.41 -0.13 2.90
C GLU A 29 1.55 -0.18 4.42
N THR A 30 1.42 0.99 5.04
CA THR A 30 1.27 1.11 6.49
C THR A 30 -0.12 1.64 6.82
N VAL A 31 -0.90 0.87 7.58
CA VAL A 31 -2.23 1.25 8.04
C VAL A 31 -2.17 1.72 9.49
N THR A 32 -2.53 2.97 9.73
CA THR A 32 -2.50 3.59 11.06
C THR A 32 -3.91 3.97 11.49
N PRO A 33 -4.41 3.46 12.65
CA PRO A 33 -5.66 3.93 13.23
C PRO A 33 -5.59 5.45 13.49
N ASN A 34 -6.66 6.16 13.07
CA ASN A 34 -6.77 7.60 13.25
C ASN A 34 -7.88 7.98 14.20
N PHE A 35 -9.05 7.34 14.07
CA PHE A 35 -10.22 7.66 14.88
C PHE A 35 -11.15 6.44 14.99
N GLN A 36 -11.82 6.29 16.14
CA GLN A 36 -12.89 5.30 16.31
C GLN A 36 -13.89 5.79 17.35
N HIS A 37 -15.17 5.80 17.00
CA HIS A 37 -16.23 6.15 17.92
C HIS A 37 -17.58 5.57 17.49
N ALA A 38 -18.40 5.15 18.46
CA ALA A 38 -19.80 4.81 18.19
C ALA A 38 -20.56 6.06 17.75
N ILE A 39 -21.43 5.94 16.75
CA ILE A 39 -22.19 7.07 16.23
C ILE A 39 -23.43 7.26 17.13
N PRO A 40 -23.52 8.37 17.91
CA PRO A 40 -24.54 8.49 18.95
C PRO A 40 -25.98 8.48 18.44
N ASN A 41 -26.20 9.04 17.24
CA ASN A 41 -27.52 9.15 16.61
C ASN A 41 -27.84 8.03 15.62
N ILE A 42 -26.96 7.03 15.50
CA ILE A 42 -27.17 5.83 14.68
C ILE A 42 -26.84 4.61 15.56
N PRO A 43 -27.80 4.13 16.37
CA PRO A 43 -27.55 3.01 17.27
C PRO A 43 -27.00 1.78 16.57
N GLY A 44 -26.00 1.14 17.18
CA GLY A 44 -25.34 -0.06 16.66
C GLY A 44 -24.30 0.18 15.57
N LYS A 45 -24.06 1.43 15.19
CA LYS A 45 -23.03 1.80 14.20
C LYS A 45 -21.87 2.54 14.84
N SER A 46 -20.69 2.32 14.29
CA SER A 46 -19.46 3.03 14.63
C SER A 46 -18.79 3.59 13.39
N LEU A 47 -18.09 4.72 13.58
CA LEU A 47 -17.19 5.28 12.60
C LEU A 47 -15.75 4.90 13.00
N THR A 48 -15.02 4.32 12.05
CA THR A 48 -13.59 4.02 12.19
C THR A 48 -12.86 4.66 11.04
N ALA A 49 -11.85 5.47 11.33
CA ALA A 49 -10.98 6.08 10.31
C ALA A 49 -9.56 5.54 10.46
N VAL A 50 -8.96 5.21 9.33
CA VAL A 50 -7.56 4.81 9.22
C VAL A 50 -6.85 5.63 8.16
N VAL A 51 -5.57 5.87 8.37
CA VAL A 51 -4.68 6.45 7.36
C VAL A 51 -3.83 5.32 6.79
N VAL A 52 -3.81 5.24 5.46
CA VAL A 52 -2.99 4.28 4.72
C VAL A 52 -1.88 5.05 4.02
N ASP A 53 -0.64 4.80 4.43
CA ASP A 53 0.55 5.37 3.83
C ASP A 53 1.15 4.36 2.84
N TYR A 54 1.26 4.75 1.59
CA TYR A 54 1.87 3.97 0.52
C TYR A 54 3.23 4.55 0.13
N ALA A 55 4.29 3.77 0.29
CA ALA A 55 5.57 4.10 -0.35
C ALA A 55 5.41 4.10 -1.89
N PRO A 56 6.35 4.67 -2.66
CA PRO A 56 6.34 4.56 -4.11
C PRO A 56 6.18 3.11 -4.57
N GLY A 57 5.22 2.84 -5.46
CA GLY A 57 4.92 1.50 -5.99
C GLY A 57 4.26 0.52 -5.00
N ALA A 58 4.01 0.92 -3.75
CA ALA A 58 3.39 0.05 -2.75
C ALA A 58 1.92 -0.25 -3.07
N ALA A 59 1.47 -1.42 -2.66
CA ALA A 59 0.10 -1.89 -2.86
C ALA A 59 -0.41 -2.66 -1.65
N SER A 60 -1.70 -2.52 -1.35
CA SER A 60 -2.42 -3.42 -0.48
C SER A 60 -2.73 -4.74 -1.19
N SER A 61 -2.73 -5.84 -0.46
CA SER A 61 -3.27 -7.09 -0.97
C SER A 61 -4.77 -6.94 -1.26
N ALA A 62 -5.26 -7.61 -2.29
CA ALA A 62 -6.69 -7.66 -2.56
C ALA A 62 -7.45 -8.17 -1.33
N HIS A 63 -8.55 -7.52 -0.98
CA HIS A 63 -9.26 -7.81 0.26
C HIS A 63 -10.76 -7.56 0.12
N ARG A 64 -11.52 -8.15 1.05
CA ARG A 64 -12.96 -7.93 1.19
C ARG A 64 -13.24 -7.15 2.46
N HIS A 65 -14.14 -6.19 2.38
CA HIS A 65 -14.64 -5.47 3.55
C HIS A 65 -15.79 -6.22 4.24
N ALA A 66 -15.98 -5.93 5.52
CA ALA A 66 -17.10 -6.48 6.31
C ALA A 66 -18.45 -6.17 5.64
N GLY A 67 -19.40 -7.09 5.72
CA GLY A 67 -20.72 -6.95 5.12
C GLY A 67 -21.57 -5.81 5.68
N SER A 68 -21.17 -5.22 6.80
CA SER A 68 -21.81 -4.03 7.40
C SER A 68 -21.08 -2.72 7.07
N ALA A 69 -19.88 -2.78 6.50
CA ALA A 69 -18.99 -1.63 6.36
C ALA A 69 -19.20 -0.89 5.04
N PHE A 70 -19.75 0.31 5.11
CA PHE A 70 -19.65 1.31 4.04
C PHE A 70 -18.36 2.09 4.23
N ILE A 71 -17.60 2.33 3.17
CA ILE A 71 -16.32 3.02 3.22
C ILE A 71 -16.35 4.27 2.36
N TYR A 72 -15.90 5.39 2.93
CA TYR A 72 -15.52 6.59 2.21
C TYR A 72 -14.01 6.69 2.19
N ALA A 73 -13.42 6.76 1.00
CA ALA A 73 -11.98 6.87 0.79
C ALA A 73 -11.62 8.21 0.15
N TYR A 74 -10.66 8.92 0.74
CA TYR A 74 -10.22 10.25 0.30
C TYR A 74 -8.70 10.27 0.11
N VAL A 75 -8.23 10.68 -1.06
CA VAL A 75 -6.81 10.80 -1.34
C VAL A 75 -6.27 12.09 -0.72
N VAL A 76 -5.48 11.95 0.34
CA VAL A 76 -4.88 13.08 1.07
C VAL A 76 -3.69 13.66 0.29
N SER A 77 -2.87 12.79 -0.30
CA SER A 77 -1.71 13.20 -1.11
C SER A 77 -1.32 12.11 -2.09
N GLY A 78 -0.64 12.49 -3.16
CA GLY A 78 -0.19 11.56 -4.20
C GLY A 78 -1.33 11.07 -5.08
N GLU A 79 -1.21 9.84 -5.57
CA GLU A 79 -2.13 9.23 -6.52
C GLU A 79 -2.40 7.78 -6.13
N ILE A 80 -3.67 7.39 -6.06
CA ILE A 80 -4.11 6.03 -5.72
C ILE A 80 -4.85 5.42 -6.90
N GLU A 81 -4.35 4.29 -7.40
CA GLU A 81 -5.09 3.44 -8.33
C GLU A 81 -5.99 2.50 -7.53
N SER A 82 -7.29 2.55 -7.80
CA SER A 82 -8.30 1.76 -7.11
C SER A 82 -9.20 1.01 -8.09
N GLN A 83 -9.59 -0.21 -7.72
CA GLN A 83 -10.63 -0.99 -8.37
C GLN A 83 -11.48 -1.69 -7.31
N VAL A 84 -12.75 -1.36 -7.26
CA VAL A 84 -13.74 -1.94 -6.34
C VAL A 84 -14.67 -2.86 -7.12
N ASP A 85 -14.87 -4.08 -6.64
CA ASP A 85 -15.65 -5.15 -7.28
C ASP A 85 -15.24 -5.35 -8.75
N ASP A 86 -16.22 -5.42 -9.66
CA ASP A 86 -16.01 -5.54 -11.10
C ASP A 86 -16.05 -4.17 -11.81
N GLY A 87 -15.96 -3.08 -11.03
CA GLY A 87 -15.90 -1.73 -11.56
C GLY A 87 -14.59 -1.40 -12.30
N PRO A 88 -14.52 -0.24 -12.93
CA PRO A 88 -13.33 0.17 -13.66
C PRO A 88 -12.17 0.46 -12.71
N LYS A 89 -10.97 0.09 -13.15
CA LYS A 89 -9.74 0.54 -12.50
C LYS A 89 -9.52 2.01 -12.82
N ARG A 90 -9.33 2.84 -11.77
CA ARG A 90 -9.19 4.29 -11.91
C ARG A 90 -8.10 4.82 -11.00
N VAL A 91 -7.37 5.85 -11.46
CA VAL A 91 -6.44 6.65 -10.64
C VAL A 91 -7.18 7.85 -10.08
N TYR A 92 -7.08 8.01 -8.76
CA TYR A 92 -7.59 9.14 -8.00
C TYR A 92 -6.44 9.98 -7.49
N HIS A 93 -6.54 11.31 -7.66
CA HIS A 93 -5.52 12.27 -7.25
C HIS A 93 -5.85 12.90 -5.90
N ALA A 94 -4.89 13.58 -5.29
CA ALA A 94 -5.09 14.33 -4.06
C ALA A 94 -6.34 15.25 -4.16
N GLY A 95 -7.24 15.15 -3.18
CA GLY A 95 -8.53 15.87 -3.16
C GLY A 95 -9.69 15.11 -3.78
N GLU A 96 -9.44 14.00 -4.49
CA GLU A 96 -10.50 13.13 -5.01
C GLU A 96 -10.88 12.05 -4.00
N SER A 97 -12.09 11.50 -4.16
CA SER A 97 -12.62 10.46 -3.29
C SER A 97 -13.39 9.41 -4.08
N PHE A 98 -13.54 8.25 -3.45
CA PHE A 98 -14.40 7.16 -3.89
C PHE A 98 -15.06 6.52 -2.68
N PHE A 99 -15.97 5.59 -2.91
CA PHE A 99 -16.61 4.84 -1.85
C PHE A 99 -16.68 3.35 -2.20
N GLU A 100 -16.91 2.54 -1.17
CA GLU A 100 -17.08 1.10 -1.30
C GLU A 100 -18.35 0.69 -0.56
N GLU A 101 -19.18 -0.11 -1.24
CA GLU A 101 -20.41 -0.65 -0.67
C GLU A 101 -20.12 -1.71 0.39
N PRO A 102 -21.06 -1.96 1.32
CA PRO A 102 -20.91 -3.02 2.31
C PRO A 102 -20.58 -4.38 1.67
N GLY A 103 -19.50 -5.00 2.16
CA GLY A 103 -19.01 -6.29 1.66
C GLY A 103 -18.27 -6.25 0.34
N ALA A 104 -17.95 -5.06 -0.19
CA ALA A 104 -17.20 -4.91 -1.44
C ALA A 104 -15.84 -5.60 -1.40
N VAL A 105 -15.36 -5.98 -2.56
CA VAL A 105 -14.00 -6.49 -2.79
C VAL A 105 -13.15 -5.37 -3.36
N HIS A 106 -12.16 -4.91 -2.59
CA HIS A 106 -11.16 -3.98 -3.08
C HIS A 106 -10.07 -4.77 -3.82
N ARG A 107 -10.21 -4.88 -5.14
CA ARG A 107 -9.33 -5.70 -5.99
C ARG A 107 -7.97 -5.08 -6.19
N THR A 108 -7.94 -3.76 -6.31
CA THR A 108 -6.72 -2.97 -6.48
C THR A 108 -6.77 -1.76 -5.56
N SER A 109 -5.76 -1.60 -4.73
CA SER A 109 -5.49 -0.39 -3.96
C SER A 109 -3.98 -0.20 -3.90
N ARG A 110 -3.46 0.76 -4.65
CA ARG A 110 -2.01 0.95 -4.74
C ARG A 110 -1.64 2.40 -5.03
N ASN A 111 -0.41 2.76 -4.69
CA ASN A 111 0.20 3.97 -5.18
C ASN A 111 0.41 3.86 -6.70
N ALA A 112 -0.16 4.78 -7.47
CA ALA A 112 0.01 4.82 -8.92
C ALA A 112 1.39 5.32 -9.34
N SER A 113 2.12 6.01 -8.43
CA SER A 113 3.47 6.54 -8.67
C SER A 113 4.55 5.59 -8.17
N GLU A 114 5.57 5.38 -8.99
CA GLU A 114 6.78 4.62 -8.63
C GLU A 114 7.85 5.50 -7.94
N THR A 115 7.60 6.81 -7.82
CA THR A 115 8.60 7.77 -7.32
C THR A 115 8.12 8.64 -6.18
N THR A 116 6.82 8.86 -6.05
CA THR A 116 6.22 9.76 -5.05
C THR A 116 5.33 8.96 -4.10
N PRO A 117 5.42 9.16 -2.77
CA PRO A 117 4.52 8.49 -1.82
C PRO A 117 3.08 8.99 -1.97
N ALA A 118 2.13 8.16 -1.52
CA ALA A 118 0.71 8.50 -1.50
C ALA A 118 0.09 8.23 -0.12
N LYS A 119 -0.98 8.94 0.20
CA LYS A 119 -1.70 8.82 1.45
C LYS A 119 -3.20 8.81 1.20
N LEU A 120 -3.87 7.80 1.75
CA LEU A 120 -5.31 7.62 1.69
C LEU A 120 -5.91 7.69 3.10
N LEU A 121 -7.00 8.42 3.26
CA LEU A 121 -7.87 8.33 4.44
C LEU A 121 -9.04 7.42 4.09
N ALA A 122 -9.21 6.33 4.83
CA ALA A 122 -10.36 5.44 4.69
C ALA A 122 -11.24 5.55 5.95
N VAL A 123 -12.52 5.86 5.75
CA VAL A 123 -13.51 6.05 6.81
C VAL A 123 -14.59 4.98 6.66
N PHE A 124 -14.71 4.14 7.67
CA PHE A 124 -15.66 3.04 7.75
C PHE A 124 -16.86 3.43 8.62
N VAL A 125 -18.07 3.22 8.13
CA VAL A 125 -19.27 3.17 8.94
C VAL A 125 -19.74 1.73 8.93
N ALA A 126 -19.64 1.07 10.08
CA ALA A 126 -19.90 -0.37 10.19
C ALA A 126 -20.67 -0.69 11.48
N ASP A 127 -21.15 -1.92 11.61
CA ASP A 127 -21.72 -2.40 12.87
C ASP A 127 -20.67 -2.35 13.98
N THR A 128 -21.04 -1.82 15.14
CA THR A 128 -20.14 -1.68 16.30
C THR A 128 -19.54 -3.02 16.74
N ASN A 129 -20.25 -4.12 16.47
CA ASN A 129 -19.83 -5.48 16.81
C ASN A 129 -18.93 -6.13 15.77
N ASP A 130 -18.86 -5.59 14.55
CA ASP A 130 -17.91 -6.06 13.53
C ASP A 130 -16.49 -5.65 13.90
N LYS A 131 -15.68 -6.63 14.29
CA LYS A 131 -14.28 -6.40 14.72
C LYS A 131 -13.27 -6.60 13.60
N VAL A 132 -13.65 -7.31 12.53
CA VAL A 132 -12.81 -7.58 11.38
C VAL A 132 -13.38 -6.85 10.18
N LEU A 133 -12.92 -5.62 9.95
CA LEU A 133 -13.44 -4.75 8.88
C LEU A 133 -12.85 -5.07 7.51
N THR A 134 -11.74 -5.82 7.46
CA THR A 134 -11.02 -6.15 6.22
C THR A 134 -10.44 -7.56 6.31
N THR A 135 -10.68 -8.38 5.29
CA THR A 135 -10.16 -9.76 5.20
C THR A 135 -9.45 -9.96 3.85
N PRO A 136 -8.17 -10.38 3.83
CA PRO A 136 -7.48 -10.69 2.60
C PRO A 136 -8.21 -11.77 1.80
N ILE A 137 -8.22 -11.65 0.48
CA ILE A 137 -8.67 -12.69 -0.44
C ILE A 137 -7.48 -13.32 -1.16
N LYS A 138 -7.61 -14.60 -1.46
CA LYS A 138 -6.58 -15.37 -2.19
C LYS A 138 -6.83 -15.31 -3.68
#